data_7d011a7d9b28bc42249c81181071b2d3
#
_entry.id   7d011a7d9b28bc42249c81181071b2d3
#
_cell.length_a   1.000
_cell.length_b   1.000
_cell.length_c   1.000
_cell.angle_alpha   90.00
_cell.angle_beta   90.00
_cell.angle_gamma   90.00
#
_symmetry.space_group_name_H-M   'P 1'
#
loop_
_entity.id
_entity.type
_entity.pdbx_description
1 polymer ?
#
loop_
_entity_poly.entity_id
_entity_poly.type
_entity_poly.pdbx_seq_one_letter_code
_entity_poly.pdbx_strand_id
1 'polypeptide(L)' 'MWTPLILFCIAEGCRALAGPMLLTEEECWTSIQAGAAEIQQVDPSVRLVDAMCIRWDRQA' A
#
# COMPACT_ATOMS: atom_id res chain seq x y z
N MET A 1 -1.55 -10.78 -11.28
CA MET A 1 -1.83 -9.40 -10.93
C MET A 1 -1.51 -9.14 -9.47
N TRP A 2 -1.17 -7.92 -9.14
CA TRP A 2 -0.72 -7.56 -7.81
C TRP A 2 -1.45 -6.36 -7.30
N THR A 3 -1.81 -6.38 -6.03
CA THR A 3 -2.47 -5.25 -5.38
C THR A 3 -1.58 -4.75 -4.25
N PRO A 4 -1.17 -3.48 -4.29
CA PRO A 4 -0.42 -2.92 -3.18
C PRO A 4 -1.34 -2.62 -2.01
N LEU A 5 -0.88 -2.95 -0.82
CA LEU A 5 -1.62 -2.70 0.41
C LEU A 5 -0.69 -2.05 1.42
N ILE A 6 -1.14 -0.93 1.98
CA ILE A 6 -0.38 -0.21 2.99
C ILE A 6 -1.20 -0.18 4.27
N LEU A 7 -0.57 -0.58 5.36
CA LEU A 7 -1.17 -0.53 6.68
C LEU A 7 -0.54 0.62 7.45
N PHE A 8 -1.37 1.50 7.96
CA PHE A 8 -0.89 2.68 8.67
C PHE A 8 -1.80 3.02 9.83
N CYS A 9 -1.26 3.77 10.78
CA CYS A 9 -2.02 4.18 11.95
C CYS A 9 -1.97 5.70 12.07
N ILE A 10 -3.11 6.26 12.45
CA ILE A 10 -3.26 7.66 12.80
C ILE A 10 -3.75 7.73 14.25
N ALA A 11 -3.95 8.94 14.76
CA ALA A 11 -4.35 9.10 16.16
C ALA A 11 -5.64 8.38 16.49
N GLU A 12 -6.55 8.28 15.53
CA GLU A 12 -7.87 7.67 15.75
C GLU A 12 -7.90 6.17 15.52
N GLY A 13 -6.81 5.57 15.08
CA GLY A 13 -6.78 4.13 14.82
C GLY A 13 -5.95 3.78 13.62
N CYS A 14 -5.97 2.50 13.27
CA CYS A 14 -5.19 2.00 12.15
C CYS A 14 -6.10 1.68 10.97
N ARG A 15 -5.57 1.85 9.78
CA ARG A 15 -6.33 1.66 8.55
C ARG A 15 -5.47 0.97 7.52
N ALA A 16 -6.16 0.42 6.52
CA ALA A 16 -5.51 -0.20 5.38
C ALA A 16 -5.92 0.55 4.12
N LEU A 17 -4.95 0.78 3.24
CA LEU A 17 -5.21 1.44 1.98
C LEU A 17 -4.72 0.53 0.86
N ALA A 18 -5.63 0.18 -0.05
CA ALA A 18 -5.31 -0.64 -1.20
C ALA A 18 -5.21 0.22 -2.45
N GLY A 19 -4.20 -0.05 -3.26
CA GLY A 19 -4.03 0.67 -4.51
C GLY A 19 -4.61 -0.08 -5.70
N PRO A 20 -4.33 0.41 -6.91
CA PRO A 20 -4.84 -0.24 -8.11
C PRO A 20 -4.13 -1.55 -8.38
N MET A 21 -4.77 -2.43 -9.16
CA MET A 21 -4.14 -3.67 -9.57
C MET A 21 -3.04 -3.39 -10.59
N LEU A 22 -1.91 -4.04 -10.40
CA LEU A 22 -0.73 -3.86 -11.24
C LEU A 22 -0.32 -5.18 -11.83
N LEU A 23 0.41 -5.12 -12.94
CA LEU A 23 0.76 -6.33 -13.67
C LEU A 23 1.95 -7.06 -13.08
N THR A 24 2.89 -6.35 -12.48
CA THR A 24 4.10 -6.96 -11.96
C THR A 24 4.29 -6.64 -10.49
N GLU A 25 5.04 -7.49 -9.82
CA GLU A 25 5.37 -7.26 -8.42
C GLU A 25 6.24 -6.01 -8.27
N GLU A 26 7.13 -5.78 -9.20
CA GLU A 26 8.01 -4.62 -9.15
C GLU A 26 7.19 -3.33 -9.17
N GLU A 27 6.19 -3.28 -10.04
CA GLU A 27 5.31 -2.12 -10.09
C GLU A 27 4.54 -1.95 -8.78
N CYS A 28 4.18 -3.08 -8.17
CA CYS A 28 3.47 -3.04 -6.91
C CYS A 28 4.31 -2.38 -5.81
N TRP A 29 5.57 -2.79 -5.69
CA TRP A 29 6.46 -2.21 -4.68
C TRP A 29 6.77 -0.75 -4.96
N THR A 30 6.92 -0.39 -6.23
CA THR A 30 7.11 1.00 -6.61
C THR A 30 5.89 1.84 -6.21
N SER A 31 4.70 1.31 -6.43
CA SER A 31 3.46 1.98 -6.06
C SER A 31 3.37 2.18 -4.54
N ILE A 32 3.81 1.17 -3.77
CA ILE A 32 3.81 1.28 -2.31
C ILE A 32 4.74 2.40 -1.86
N GLN A 33 5.92 2.47 -2.44
CA GLN A 33 6.89 3.51 -2.07
C GLN A 33 6.33 4.91 -2.36
N ALA A 34 5.73 5.07 -3.53
CA ALA A 34 5.15 6.36 -3.91
C ALA A 34 3.97 6.72 -3.00
N GLY A 35 3.10 5.75 -2.74
CA GLY A 35 1.94 5.98 -1.89
C GLY A 35 2.31 6.30 -0.46
N ALA A 36 3.30 5.60 0.08
CA ALA A 36 3.75 5.85 1.44
C ALA A 36 4.34 7.26 1.58
N ALA A 37 5.14 7.67 0.59
CA ALA A 37 5.71 9.01 0.61
C ALA A 37 4.63 10.08 0.55
N GLU A 38 3.62 9.85 -0.29
CA GLU A 38 2.53 10.81 -0.43
C GLU A 38 1.72 10.91 0.85
N ILE A 39 1.42 9.79 1.49
CA ILE A 39 0.68 9.79 2.75
C ILE A 39 1.43 10.58 3.80
N GLN A 40 2.74 10.39 3.90
CA GLN A 40 3.53 11.07 4.90
C GLN A 40 3.69 12.56 4.61
N GLN A 41 3.61 12.96 3.34
CA GLN A 41 3.64 14.37 3.00
C GLN A 41 2.33 15.06 3.40
N VAL A 42 1.21 14.37 3.22
CA VAL A 42 -0.09 14.92 3.58
C VAL A 42 -0.25 15.00 5.08
N ASP A 43 0.20 13.97 5.79
CA ASP A 43 0.09 13.92 7.25
C ASP A 43 1.35 13.30 7.84
N PRO A 44 2.30 14.14 8.26
CA PRO A 44 3.56 13.62 8.82
C PRO A 44 3.40 12.80 10.10
N SER A 45 2.24 12.87 10.75
CA SER A 45 2.01 12.11 11.96
C SER A 45 1.61 10.66 11.68
N VAL A 46 1.37 10.32 10.43
CA VAL A 46 0.99 8.95 10.05
C VAL A 46 2.16 8.01 10.31
N ARG A 47 1.86 6.88 10.93
CA ARG A 47 2.84 5.84 11.18
C ARG A 47 2.58 4.66 10.25
N LEU A 48 3.57 4.34 9.44
CA LEU A 48 3.48 3.20 8.56
C LEU A 48 3.79 1.95 9.36
N VAL A 49 2.88 0.99 9.34
CA VAL A 49 3.00 -0.25 10.11
C VAL A 49 3.54 -1.37 9.26
N ASP A 50 2.99 -1.52 8.06
CA ASP A 50 3.38 -2.61 7.19
C ASP A 50 2.94 -2.28 5.77
N ALA A 51 3.48 -3.04 4.83
CA ALA A 51 3.08 -2.93 3.43
C ALA A 51 3.28 -4.28 2.79
N MET A 52 2.42 -4.61 1.86
CA MET A 52 2.52 -5.89 1.19
C MET A 52 1.95 -5.80 -0.22
N CYS A 53 2.43 -6.69 -1.06
CA CYS A 53 1.89 -6.87 -2.40
C CYS A 53 1.12 -8.17 -2.42
N ILE A 54 -0.18 -8.08 -2.65
CA ILE A 54 -1.05 -9.25 -2.68
C ILE A 54 -1.07 -9.78 -4.11
N ARG A 55 -0.69 -11.03 -4.26
CA ARG A 55 -0.70 -11.68 -5.55
C ARG A 55 -2.06 -12.33 -5.78
N TRP A 56 -2.66 -12.01 -6.90
CA TRP A 56 -3.92 -12.62 -7.31
C TRP A 56 -3.64 -13.63 -8.40
N ASP A 57 -3.83 -14.89 -8.09
CA ASP A 57 -3.70 -15.93 -9.08
C ASP A 57 -5.04 -16.11 -9.77
N ARG A 58 -4.97 -16.17 -11.09
CA ARG A 58 -6.17 -16.41 -11.86
C ARG A 58 -6.45 -17.89 -11.87
N GLN A 59 -7.53 -18.27 -11.23
CA GLN A 59 -7.97 -19.65 -11.22
C GLN A 59 -9.09 -19.82 -12.22
N ALA A 60 -8.89 -20.75 -13.11
CA ALA A 60 -9.89 -21.00 -14.13
C ALA A 60 -11.12 -21.69 -13.55
#